data_89062c1639b89e4e57aee75d2cec69a0
#
_entry.id   89062c1639b89e4e57aee75d2cec69a0
#
_cell.length_a   1.000
_cell.length_b   1.000
_cell.length_c   1.000
_cell.angle_alpha   90.00
_cell.angle_beta   90.00
_cell.angle_gamma   90.00
#
_symmetry.space_group_name_H-M   'P 1'
#
loop_
_entity.id
_entity.type
_entity.pdbx_description
1 polymer ?
#
loop_
_entity_poly.entity_id
_entity_poly.type
_entity_poly.pdbx_seq_one_letter_code
_entity_poly.pdbx_strand_id
1 'polypeptide(L)' 'MRFVVLMEMSKRWVWELRSAEGTTICRSTMSYGDRDLAFKAIQDVRGRANRALVFDPLGTLYEGV' A
#
# COMPACT_ATOMS: atom_id res chain seq x y z
N MET A 1 -3.83 -6.97 11.02
CA MET A 1 -3.50 -6.05 9.93
C MET A 1 -4.14 -6.53 8.63
N ARG A 2 -4.75 -5.65 7.89
CA ARG A 2 -5.43 -6.05 6.64
C ARG A 2 -5.44 -4.93 5.62
N PHE A 3 -5.47 -5.32 4.35
CA PHE A 3 -5.73 -4.39 3.26
C PHE A 3 -7.23 -4.25 3.05
N VAL A 4 -7.68 -3.04 2.78
CA VAL A 4 -9.08 -2.73 2.50
C VAL A 4 -9.14 -1.99 1.17
N VAL A 5 -10.04 -2.43 0.29
CA VAL A 5 -10.25 -1.79 -1.01
C VAL A 5 -11.50 -0.93 -0.90
N LEU A 6 -11.37 0.34 -1.28
CA LEU A 6 -12.42 1.34 -1.11
C LEU A 6 -12.69 2.06 -2.43
N MET A 7 -13.96 2.41 -2.66
CA MET A 7 -14.32 3.29 -3.77
C MET A 7 -14.41 4.72 -3.25
N GLU A 8 -13.74 5.63 -3.94
CA GLU A 8 -13.80 7.05 -3.63
C GLU A 8 -15.03 7.70 -4.26
N MET A 9 -15.31 8.95 -3.87
CA MET A 9 -16.42 9.72 -4.43
C MET A 9 -16.26 9.95 -5.92
N SER A 10 -15.03 9.95 -6.42
CA SER A 10 -14.74 10.03 -7.86
C SER A 10 -15.08 8.75 -8.63
N LYS A 11 -15.56 7.72 -7.92
CA LYS A 11 -15.84 6.38 -8.45
C LYS A 11 -14.59 5.63 -8.89
N ARG A 12 -13.43 6.05 -8.39
CA ARG A 12 -12.18 5.33 -8.56
C ARG A 12 -11.87 4.53 -7.30
N TRP A 13 -11.01 3.56 -7.43
CA TRP A 13 -10.69 2.63 -6.35
C TRP A 13 -9.33 2.92 -5.76
N VAL A 14 -9.24 2.83 -4.45
CA VAL A 14 -7.97 2.92 -3.70
C VAL A 14 -7.89 1.77 -2.72
N TRP A 15 -6.71 1.54 -2.17
CA TRP A 15 -6.56 0.58 -1.09
C TRP A 15 -5.89 1.25 0.11
N GLU A 16 -6.14 0.70 1.30
CA GLU A 16 -5.53 1.10 2.55
C GLU A 16 -5.03 -0.13 3.28
N LEU A 17 -3.92 0.02 3.99
CA LEU A 17 -3.45 -0.99 4.94
C LEU A 17 -3.80 -0.50 6.33
N ARG A 18 -4.57 -1.30 7.07
CA ARG A 18 -5.07 -0.95 8.39
C ARG A 18 -4.55 -1.90 9.45
N SER A 19 -4.29 -1.35 10.65
CA SER A 19 -3.92 -2.15 11.80
C SER A 19 -5.11 -2.95 12.33
N ALA A 20 -4.85 -3.82 13.30
CA ALA A 20 -5.91 -4.60 13.94
C ALA A 20 -6.96 -3.70 14.62
N GLU A 21 -6.55 -2.52 15.08
CA GLU A 21 -7.44 -1.55 15.72
C GLU A 21 -8.20 -0.69 14.70
N GLY A 22 -7.94 -0.87 13.41
CA GLY A 22 -8.62 -0.12 12.37
C GLY A 22 -7.94 1.18 11.97
N THR A 23 -6.76 1.47 12.51
CA THR A 23 -6.01 2.67 12.15
C THR A 23 -5.38 2.48 10.77
N THR A 24 -5.51 3.48 9.90
CA THR A 24 -4.87 3.45 8.58
C THR A 24 -3.37 3.68 8.74
N ILE A 25 -2.58 2.68 8.34
CA ILE A 25 -1.12 2.74 8.36
C ILE A 25 -0.62 3.46 7.12
N CYS A 26 -1.14 3.06 5.96
CA CYS A 26 -0.79 3.70 4.69
C CYS A 26 -1.91 3.45 3.68
N ARG A 27 -1.86 4.16 2.56
CA ARG A 27 -2.85 4.01 1.50
C ARG A 27 -2.17 4.15 0.15
N SER A 28 -2.86 3.69 -0.90
CA SER A 28 -2.35 3.85 -2.26
C SER A 28 -2.27 5.34 -2.62
N THR A 29 -1.17 5.72 -3.27
CA THR A 29 -1.04 7.08 -3.80
C THR A 29 -1.79 7.23 -5.11
N MET A 30 -2.02 6.11 -5.80
CA MET A 30 -2.76 6.06 -7.05
C MET A 30 -4.18 5.58 -6.81
N SER A 31 -5.08 6.01 -7.69
CA SER A 31 -6.42 5.44 -7.78
C SER A 31 -6.52 4.59 -9.04
N TYR A 32 -7.44 3.63 -9.03
CA TYR A 32 -7.56 2.64 -10.09
C TYR A 32 -8.96 2.71 -10.70
N GLY A 33 -9.04 2.41 -11.99
CA GLY A 33 -10.30 2.49 -12.73
C GLY A 33 -11.29 1.40 -12.34
N ASP A 34 -10.80 0.25 -11.88
CA ASP A 34 -11.67 -0.81 -11.40
C ASP A 34 -11.05 -1.50 -10.18
N ARG A 35 -11.88 -2.30 -9.51
CA ARG A 35 -11.50 -2.97 -8.27
C ARG A 35 -10.39 -3.99 -8.47
N ASP A 36 -10.40 -4.68 -9.60
CA ASP A 36 -9.39 -5.72 -9.86
C ASP A 36 -8.00 -5.14 -10.02
N LEU A 37 -7.89 -3.94 -10.58
CA LEU A 37 -6.60 -3.26 -10.65
C LEU A 37 -6.07 -2.90 -9.27
N ALA A 38 -6.95 -2.48 -8.36
CA ALA A 38 -6.56 -2.22 -6.98
C ALA A 38 -6.10 -3.50 -6.29
N PHE A 39 -6.78 -4.63 -6.50
CA PHE A 39 -6.35 -5.92 -5.97
C PHE A 39 -4.98 -6.33 -6.49
N LYS A 40 -4.73 -6.15 -7.78
CA LYS A 40 -3.42 -6.47 -8.35
C LYS A 40 -2.32 -5.61 -7.73
N ALA A 41 -2.59 -4.34 -7.49
CA ALA A 41 -1.63 -3.45 -6.84
C ALA A 41 -1.32 -3.92 -5.42
N ILE A 42 -2.33 -4.39 -4.68
CA ILE A 42 -2.13 -4.94 -3.34
C ILE A 42 -1.23 -6.18 -3.40
N GLN A 43 -1.50 -7.09 -4.33
CA GLN A 43 -0.69 -8.30 -4.47
C GLN A 43 0.77 -7.97 -4.78
N ASP A 44 0.98 -6.95 -5.59
CA ASP A 44 2.33 -6.50 -5.92
C ASP A 44 3.06 -5.97 -4.69
N VAL A 45 2.40 -5.14 -3.89
CA VAL A 45 2.96 -4.62 -2.64
C VAL A 45 3.26 -5.76 -1.66
N ARG A 46 2.32 -6.68 -1.47
CA ARG A 46 2.49 -7.82 -0.56
C ARG A 46 3.66 -8.72 -0.96
N GLY A 47 3.83 -8.90 -2.26
CA GLY A 47 4.88 -9.80 -2.77
C GLY A 47 6.27 -9.21 -2.74
N ARG A 48 6.39 -7.88 -2.68
CA ARG A 48 7.68 -7.20 -2.82
C ARG A 48 8.11 -6.37 -1.63
N ALA A 49 7.17 -5.88 -0.84
CA ALA A 49 7.50 -4.93 0.22
C ALA A 49 8.44 -5.51 1.28
N ASN A 50 8.33 -6.79 1.58
CA ASN A 50 9.18 -7.43 2.58
C ASN A 50 10.63 -7.55 2.14
N ARG A 51 10.92 -7.33 0.86
CA ARG A 51 12.28 -7.34 0.30
C ARG A 51 12.79 -5.93 0.05
N ALA A 52 11.97 -4.92 0.30
CA ALA A 52 12.33 -3.55 0.04
C ALA A 52 13.42 -3.10 1.01
N LEU A 53 14.46 -2.47 0.47
CA LEU A 53 15.53 -1.90 1.27
C LEU A 53 15.09 -0.56 1.84
N VAL A 54 15.67 -0.17 2.95
CA VAL A 54 15.34 1.08 3.62
C VAL A 54 16.49 2.06 3.45
N PHE A 55 16.19 3.25 2.95
CA PHE A 55 17.18 4.31 2.73
C PHE A 55 16.75 5.58 3.46
N ASP A 56 17.72 6.38 3.86
CA ASP A 56 17.45 7.71 4.36
C ASP A 56 17.31 8.70 3.18
N PRO A 57 16.97 9.98 3.43
CA PRO A 57 16.77 10.95 2.35
C PRO A 57 18.03 11.25 1.54
N LEU A 58 19.22 10.91 2.04
CA LEU A 58 20.48 11.11 1.34
C LEU A 58 20.91 9.88 0.53
N GLY A 59 20.09 8.83 0.54
CA GLY A 59 20.38 7.61 -0.20
C GLY A 59 21.27 6.61 0.54
N THR A 60 21.47 6.79 1.84
CA THR A 60 22.26 5.86 2.65
C THR A 60 21.38 4.69 3.07
N LEU A 61 21.88 3.48 2.81
CA LEU A 61 21.16 2.26 3.16
C LEU A 61 21.18 2.03 4.68
N TYR A 62 19.98 1.76 5.23
CA TYR A 62 19.85 1.27 6.60
C TYR A 62 20.00 -0.24 6.59
N GLU A 63 21.01 -0.75 7.25
CA GLU A 63 21.25 -2.19 7.36
C GLU A 63 20.56 -2.76 8.61
N GLY A 64 20.14 -4.01 8.51
CA GLY A 64 19.55 -4.72 9.64
C GLY A 64 18.10 -4.34 9.93
N VAL A 65 17.46 -3.69 9.00
CA VAL A 65 16.05 -3.27 9.15
C VAL A 65 15.15 -4.22 8.38
#